data_9bcd7c4f923575f8e9ca72ff4a53ce09
#
_entry.id   9bcd7c4f923575f8e9ca72ff4a53ce09
#
_cell.length_a   1.000
_cell.length_b   1.000
_cell.length_c   1.000
_cell.angle_alpha   90.00
_cell.angle_beta   90.00
_cell.angle_gamma   90.00
#
_symmetry.space_group_name_H-M   'P 1'
#
loop_
_entity.id
_entity.type
_entity.pdbx_description
1 polymer ?
#
loop_
_entity_poly.entity_id
_entity_poly.type
_entity_poly.pdbx_seq_one_letter_code
_entity_poly.pdbx_strand_id
1 'polypeptide(L)'
;MASRDWSIEGRYIEYCSCDLGCPCESMAPPTKGYCTGAVAFQVDKGHCDDVSLDGVKVVATFYFPRAIHHGGGHMQPILEDTTSDAQKDAIFYILGGTDQPVGTMFQIFSVIVEKIHDPIFTRIGFDWVYLLAYPLLDF
;
A
#
# COMPACT_ATOMS: atom_id res chain seq x y z
N MET A 1 0.56 2.81 -25.22
CA MET A 1 -0.17 1.51 -25.06
C MET A 1 -1.51 1.81 -24.44
N ALA A 2 -2.54 1.02 -24.72
CA ALA A 2 -3.84 1.20 -24.04
C ALA A 2 -3.67 0.88 -22.56
N SER A 3 -4.30 1.67 -21.68
CA SER A 3 -4.34 1.38 -20.24
C SER A 3 -5.07 0.05 -20.02
N ARG A 4 -4.58 -0.74 -19.06
CA ARG A 4 -5.27 -1.98 -18.65
C ARG A 4 -6.58 -1.63 -17.94
N ASP A 5 -7.59 -2.46 -18.14
CA ASP A 5 -8.85 -2.35 -17.40
C ASP A 5 -8.69 -3.03 -16.03
N TRP A 6 -8.85 -2.28 -14.93
CA TRP A 6 -8.68 -2.85 -13.61
C TRP A 6 -9.62 -2.22 -12.57
N SER A 7 -9.93 -3.02 -11.58
CA SER A 7 -10.66 -2.62 -10.39
C SER A 7 -10.20 -3.44 -9.19
N ILE A 8 -10.09 -2.82 -8.04
CA ILE A 8 -9.86 -3.50 -6.76
C ILE A 8 -10.79 -2.94 -5.69
N GLU A 9 -11.39 -3.83 -4.93
CA GLU A 9 -12.21 -3.55 -3.75
C GLU A 9 -11.71 -4.44 -2.62
N GLY A 10 -11.55 -3.90 -1.42
CA GLY A 10 -10.98 -4.69 -0.35
C GLY A 10 -10.80 -3.92 0.96
N ARG A 11 -9.99 -4.47 1.83
CA ARG A 11 -9.71 -3.96 3.18
C ARG A 11 -8.29 -3.46 3.27
N TYR A 12 -8.13 -2.35 3.95
CA TYR A 12 -6.88 -1.62 4.06
C TYR A 12 -6.62 -1.26 5.52
N ILE A 13 -5.37 -1.34 5.94
CA ILE A 13 -4.88 -0.83 7.21
C ILE A 13 -3.52 -0.18 7.01
N GLU A 14 -3.30 0.90 7.71
CA GLU A 14 -2.06 1.65 7.71
C GLU A 14 -1.59 1.92 9.13
N TYR A 15 -0.28 1.88 9.33
CA TYR A 15 0.39 2.22 10.57
C TYR A 15 1.66 3.01 10.28
N CYS A 16 1.93 4.05 11.06
CA CYS A 16 3.15 4.85 10.92
C CYS A 16 3.75 5.23 12.27
N SER A 17 4.97 5.79 12.23
CA SER A 17 5.75 6.18 13.41
C SER A 17 5.35 7.51 14.05
N CYS A 18 4.48 8.28 13.42
CA CYS A 18 4.01 9.56 13.96
C CYS A 18 3.12 9.37 15.20
N ASP A 19 3.03 10.41 16.02
CA ASP A 19 2.01 10.51 17.04
C ASP A 19 0.61 10.60 16.42
N LEU A 20 -0.42 10.34 17.24
CA LEU A 20 -1.82 10.39 16.77
C LEU A 20 -2.13 11.71 16.06
N GLY A 21 -2.86 11.60 14.95
CA GLY A 21 -3.25 12.75 14.13
C GLY A 21 -2.36 12.97 12.91
N CYS A 22 -1.40 12.08 12.63
CA CYS A 22 -0.52 12.04 11.46
C CYS A 22 -0.37 13.40 10.73
N PRO A 23 0.54 14.28 11.15
CA PRO A 23 0.63 15.65 10.59
C PRO A 23 0.99 15.65 9.10
N CYS A 24 1.57 14.55 8.59
CA CYS A 24 1.90 14.41 7.17
C CYS A 24 0.68 14.50 6.25
N GLU A 25 -0.50 14.03 6.69
CA GLU A 25 -1.75 14.14 5.93
C GLU A 25 -2.20 15.60 5.75
N SER A 26 -1.77 16.47 6.65
CA SER A 26 -2.02 17.92 6.58
C SER A 26 -0.81 18.70 6.05
N MET A 27 0.09 18.05 5.32
CA MET A 27 1.29 18.63 4.71
C MET A 27 2.29 19.20 5.74
N ALA A 28 2.19 18.79 7.01
CA ALA A 28 3.11 19.19 8.06
C ALA A 28 4.27 18.17 8.21
N PRO A 29 5.39 18.55 8.83
CA PRO A 29 6.47 17.63 9.11
C PRO A 29 6.04 16.47 10.04
N PRO A 30 6.58 15.26 9.85
CA PRO A 30 6.32 14.15 10.75
C PRO A 30 6.85 14.44 12.16
N THR A 31 6.17 13.94 13.20
CA THR A 31 6.47 14.25 14.61
C THR A 31 7.89 13.85 15.03
N LYS A 32 8.48 12.86 14.38
CA LYS A 32 9.86 12.38 14.64
C LYS A 32 10.88 12.86 13.61
N GLY A 33 10.50 13.76 12.68
CA GLY A 33 11.37 14.25 11.62
C GLY A 33 11.50 13.31 10.42
N TYR A 34 11.06 12.07 10.53
CA TYR A 34 11.00 11.08 9.46
C TYR A 34 9.66 10.34 9.52
N CYS A 35 9.28 9.71 8.42
CA CYS A 35 8.08 8.89 8.34
C CYS A 35 8.46 7.44 8.02
N THR A 36 8.08 6.52 8.88
CA THR A 36 8.22 5.07 8.62
C THR A 36 6.97 4.36 9.06
N GLY A 37 6.63 3.28 8.38
CA GLY A 37 5.43 2.55 8.69
C GLY A 37 5.21 1.35 7.78
N ALA A 38 4.00 0.84 7.85
CA ALA A 38 3.54 -0.24 7.01
C ALA A 38 2.11 0.01 6.57
N VAL A 39 1.80 -0.44 5.39
CA VAL A 39 0.46 -0.51 4.83
C VAL A 39 0.18 -1.95 4.45
N ALA A 40 -1.02 -2.40 4.70
CA ALA A 40 -1.45 -3.73 4.33
C ALA A 40 -2.85 -3.68 3.73
N PHE A 41 -3.08 -4.44 2.68
CA PHE A 41 -4.40 -4.58 2.10
C PHE A 41 -4.63 -6.00 1.57
N GLN A 42 -5.90 -6.35 1.54
CA GLN A 42 -6.40 -7.57 0.95
C GLN A 42 -7.47 -7.21 -0.07
N VAL A 43 -7.29 -7.69 -1.29
CA VAL A 43 -8.31 -7.57 -2.34
C VAL A 43 -9.39 -8.60 -2.06
N ASP A 44 -10.59 -8.15 -1.75
CA ASP A 44 -11.75 -9.04 -1.57
C ASP A 44 -12.37 -9.37 -2.93
N LYS A 45 -12.38 -8.41 -3.85
CA LYS A 45 -12.81 -8.56 -5.24
C LYS A 45 -12.01 -7.65 -6.15
N GLY A 46 -11.51 -8.18 -7.26
CA GLY A 46 -10.76 -7.36 -8.21
C GLY A 46 -10.33 -8.10 -9.46
N HIS A 47 -9.94 -7.32 -10.44
CA HIS A 47 -9.39 -7.82 -11.71
C HIS A 47 -8.39 -6.83 -12.30
N CYS A 48 -7.57 -7.33 -13.20
CA CYS A 48 -6.79 -6.54 -14.12
C CYS A 48 -6.78 -7.25 -15.47
N ASP A 49 -7.48 -6.68 -16.45
CA ASP A 49 -7.89 -7.36 -17.68
C ASP A 49 -8.58 -8.70 -17.33
N ASP A 50 -8.12 -9.82 -17.88
CA ASP A 50 -8.68 -11.15 -17.61
C ASP A 50 -8.14 -11.82 -16.35
N VAL A 51 -7.27 -11.16 -15.59
CA VAL A 51 -6.65 -11.71 -14.37
C VAL A 51 -7.47 -11.36 -13.15
N SER A 52 -8.02 -12.36 -12.45
CA SER A 52 -8.66 -12.16 -11.15
C SER A 52 -7.62 -11.83 -10.09
N LEU A 53 -7.91 -10.82 -9.28
CA LEU A 53 -7.11 -10.39 -8.13
C LEU A 53 -7.76 -10.75 -6.78
N ASP A 54 -8.84 -11.52 -6.80
CA ASP A 54 -9.55 -11.94 -5.59
C ASP A 54 -8.59 -12.66 -4.63
N GLY A 55 -8.58 -12.23 -3.37
CA GLY A 55 -7.76 -12.82 -2.32
C GLY A 55 -6.29 -12.40 -2.31
N VAL A 56 -5.84 -11.58 -3.26
CA VAL A 56 -4.46 -11.06 -3.26
C VAL A 56 -4.22 -10.23 -2.01
N LYS A 57 -3.12 -10.53 -1.31
CA LYS A 57 -2.69 -9.82 -0.11
C LYS A 57 -1.34 -9.17 -0.34
N VAL A 58 -1.25 -7.92 0.05
CA VAL A 58 -0.02 -7.13 -0.06
C VAL A 58 0.24 -6.40 1.24
N VAL A 59 1.49 -6.40 1.65
CA VAL A 59 2.03 -5.54 2.70
C VAL A 59 3.16 -4.74 2.09
N ALA A 60 3.28 -3.48 2.43
CA ALA A 60 4.46 -2.71 2.10
C ALA A 60 4.95 -1.99 3.35
N THR A 61 6.23 -2.11 3.67
CA THR A 61 6.88 -1.23 4.64
C THR A 61 7.54 -0.08 3.91
N PHE A 62 7.57 1.08 4.54
CA PHE A 62 8.12 2.27 3.91
C PHE A 62 8.93 3.12 4.89
N TYR A 63 9.87 3.88 4.34
CA TYR A 63 10.63 4.89 5.04
C TYR A 63 10.77 6.13 4.15
N PHE A 64 10.48 7.29 4.71
CA PHE A 64 10.74 8.60 4.10
C PHE A 64 11.60 9.43 5.06
N PRO A 65 12.70 10.03 4.60
CA PRO A 65 13.61 10.77 5.46
C PRO A 65 13.03 12.08 6.01
N ARG A 66 11.87 12.47 5.50
CA ARG A 66 11.11 13.69 5.88
C ARG A 66 9.61 13.41 5.72
N ALA A 67 8.78 14.43 5.60
CA ALA A 67 7.38 14.26 5.22
C ALA A 67 7.25 13.56 3.86
N ILE A 68 6.26 12.69 3.71
CA ILE A 68 6.09 11.84 2.51
C ILE A 68 6.04 12.65 1.21
N HIS A 69 5.41 13.83 1.22
CA HIS A 69 5.29 14.70 0.06
C HIS A 69 6.62 15.34 -0.39
N HIS A 70 7.69 15.24 0.40
CA HIS A 70 9.04 15.65 0.00
C HIS A 70 9.78 14.58 -0.81
N GLY A 71 9.22 13.39 -0.97
CA GLY A 71 9.84 12.30 -1.70
C GLY A 71 11.03 11.65 -0.98
N GLY A 72 11.87 10.97 -1.74
CA GLY A 72 13.02 10.23 -1.22
C GLY A 72 12.62 8.94 -0.49
N GLY A 73 11.42 8.43 -0.75
CA GLY A 73 10.88 7.25 -0.09
C GLY A 73 11.56 5.95 -0.51
N HIS A 74 11.71 5.03 0.44
CA HIS A 74 12.08 3.64 0.20
C HIS A 74 10.91 2.74 0.57
N MET A 75 10.62 1.74 -0.25
CA MET A 75 9.52 0.82 -0.03
C MET A 75 9.95 -0.62 -0.23
N GLN A 76 9.51 -1.50 0.67
CA GLN A 76 9.68 -2.93 0.59
C GLN A 76 8.33 -3.60 0.39
N PRO A 77 8.00 -4.07 -0.82
CA PRO A 77 6.79 -4.86 -1.07
C PRO A 77 6.92 -6.27 -0.48
N ILE A 78 5.82 -6.79 0.05
CA ILE A 78 5.69 -8.15 0.56
C ILE A 78 4.36 -8.69 0.03
N LEU A 79 4.39 -9.82 -0.69
CA LEU A 79 3.20 -10.45 -1.25
C LEU A 79 3.01 -11.84 -0.67
N GLU A 80 1.75 -12.29 -0.62
CA GLU A 80 1.42 -13.68 -0.33
C GLU A 80 2.15 -14.61 -1.32
N ASP A 81 2.78 -15.67 -0.80
CA ASP A 81 3.59 -16.60 -1.60
C ASP A 81 2.77 -17.44 -2.59
N THR A 82 1.45 -17.55 -2.35
CA THR A 82 0.51 -18.22 -3.26
C THR A 82 0.06 -17.35 -4.44
N THR A 83 0.47 -16.07 -4.49
CA THR A 83 0.12 -15.15 -5.58
C THR A 83 0.76 -15.62 -6.89
N SER A 84 -0.05 -15.85 -7.93
CA SER A 84 0.45 -16.30 -9.24
C SER A 84 1.26 -15.21 -9.95
N ASP A 85 2.10 -15.58 -10.92
CA ASP A 85 2.92 -14.61 -11.65
C ASP A 85 2.05 -13.60 -12.42
N ALA A 86 0.92 -14.02 -12.97
CA ALA A 86 -0.04 -13.11 -13.62
C ALA A 86 -0.65 -12.11 -12.63
N GLN A 87 -0.98 -12.55 -11.41
CA GLN A 87 -1.47 -11.67 -10.36
C GLN A 87 -0.37 -10.71 -9.85
N LYS A 88 0.88 -11.18 -9.75
CA LYS A 88 2.02 -10.32 -9.39
C LYS A 88 2.20 -9.20 -10.41
N ASP A 89 2.21 -9.54 -11.70
CA ASP A 89 2.31 -8.55 -12.78
C ASP A 89 1.17 -7.53 -12.71
N ALA A 90 -0.06 -7.99 -12.57
CA ALA A 90 -1.24 -7.16 -12.49
C ALA A 90 -1.23 -6.24 -11.26
N ILE A 91 -0.92 -6.76 -10.07
CA ILE A 91 -0.92 -5.95 -8.86
C ILE A 91 0.22 -4.92 -8.86
N PHE A 92 1.40 -5.25 -9.37
CA PHE A 92 2.50 -4.29 -9.50
C PHE A 92 2.21 -3.21 -10.54
N TYR A 93 1.51 -3.53 -11.63
CA TYR A 93 1.02 -2.53 -12.58
C TYR A 93 0.09 -1.51 -11.89
N ILE A 94 -0.86 -1.99 -11.08
CA ILE A 94 -1.81 -1.12 -10.36
C ILE A 94 -1.09 -0.29 -9.30
N LEU A 95 -0.32 -0.92 -8.41
CA LEU A 95 0.34 -0.26 -7.29
C LEU A 95 1.48 0.65 -7.74
N GLY A 96 2.11 0.34 -8.87
CA GLY A 96 3.12 1.18 -9.50
C GLY A 96 2.56 2.44 -10.15
N GLY A 97 1.25 2.67 -10.13
CA GLY A 97 0.61 3.86 -10.70
C GLY A 97 0.70 3.96 -12.21
N THR A 98 1.01 2.85 -12.90
CA THR A 98 1.21 2.82 -14.35
C THR A 98 -0.09 3.18 -15.08
N ASP A 99 0.01 4.10 -16.05
CA ASP A 99 -1.11 4.59 -16.87
C ASP A 99 -2.30 5.16 -16.07
N GLN A 100 -2.07 5.58 -14.84
CA GLN A 100 -3.10 6.18 -14.00
C GLN A 100 -3.09 7.72 -14.13
N PRO A 101 -4.26 8.36 -14.00
CA PRO A 101 -4.35 9.81 -13.99
C PRO A 101 -3.50 10.44 -12.89
N VAL A 102 -2.90 11.59 -13.20
CA VAL A 102 -2.13 12.36 -12.22
C VAL A 102 -3.01 12.71 -11.01
N GLY A 103 -2.48 12.48 -9.81
CA GLY A 103 -3.16 12.76 -8.56
C GLY A 103 -3.93 11.58 -7.97
N THR A 104 -3.93 10.42 -8.61
CA THR A 104 -4.41 9.19 -7.97
C THR A 104 -3.41 8.69 -6.94
N MET A 105 -3.87 7.97 -5.93
CA MET A 105 -3.06 7.50 -4.81
C MET A 105 -1.80 6.75 -5.28
N PHE A 106 -1.95 5.73 -6.10
CA PHE A 106 -0.81 4.94 -6.56
C PHE A 106 0.13 5.72 -7.48
N GLN A 107 -0.41 6.62 -8.31
CA GLN A 107 0.41 7.48 -9.15
C GLN A 107 1.25 8.45 -8.31
N ILE A 108 0.69 9.02 -7.23
CA ILE A 108 1.44 9.88 -6.31
C ILE A 108 2.58 9.08 -5.67
N PHE A 109 2.30 7.88 -5.14
CA PHE A 109 3.34 7.04 -4.54
C PHE A 109 4.44 6.65 -5.54
N SER A 110 4.10 6.43 -6.81
CA SER A 110 5.09 6.12 -7.85
C SER A 110 6.11 7.26 -8.08
N VAL A 111 5.74 8.48 -7.76
CA VAL A 111 6.60 9.66 -7.91
C VAL A 111 7.43 9.96 -6.66
N ILE A 112 6.87 9.74 -5.46
CA ILE A 112 7.54 10.08 -4.19
C ILE A 112 8.40 8.95 -3.64
N VAL A 113 8.20 7.71 -4.08
CA VAL A 113 9.06 6.57 -3.75
C VAL A 113 10.24 6.53 -4.69
N GLU A 114 11.44 6.79 -4.15
CA GLU A 114 12.69 6.81 -4.93
C GLU A 114 13.23 5.40 -5.16
N LYS A 115 13.06 4.51 -4.18
CA LYS A 115 13.56 3.14 -4.25
C LYS A 115 12.53 2.12 -3.81
N ILE A 116 12.21 1.21 -4.72
CA ILE A 116 11.43 0.01 -4.44
C ILE A 116 12.44 -1.15 -4.36
N HIS A 117 12.44 -1.85 -3.22
CA HIS A 117 13.26 -3.03 -3.01
C HIS A 117 12.64 -4.27 -3.69
N ASP A 118 13.44 -5.28 -3.93
CA ASP A 118 12.95 -6.53 -4.50
C ASP A 118 11.83 -7.12 -3.62
N PRO A 119 10.71 -7.54 -4.20
CA PRO A 119 9.58 -8.01 -3.43
C PRO A 119 9.91 -9.30 -2.65
N ILE A 120 9.41 -9.38 -1.42
CA ILE A 120 9.46 -10.58 -0.59
C ILE A 120 8.17 -11.36 -0.81
N PHE A 121 8.28 -12.68 -0.97
CA PHE A 121 7.14 -13.59 -1.07
C PHE A 121 7.09 -14.49 0.16
N THR A 122 6.02 -14.40 0.92
CA THR A 122 5.84 -15.17 2.16
C THR A 122 4.36 -15.29 2.51
N ARG A 123 4.05 -16.22 3.43
CA ARG A 123 2.69 -16.35 3.93
C ARG A 123 2.25 -15.11 4.69
N ILE A 124 1.10 -14.55 4.31
CA ILE A 124 0.49 -13.38 4.96
C ILE A 124 -0.85 -13.80 5.60
N GLY A 125 -0.95 -13.67 6.92
CA GLY A 125 -2.19 -13.85 7.66
C GLY A 125 -2.78 -12.52 8.09
N PHE A 126 -4.05 -12.26 7.77
CA PHE A 126 -4.81 -11.15 8.31
C PHE A 126 -5.94 -11.67 9.19
N ASP A 127 -6.01 -11.18 10.41
CA ASP A 127 -7.15 -11.39 11.29
C ASP A 127 -7.94 -10.07 11.43
N TRP A 128 -8.83 -9.86 10.49
CA TRP A 128 -9.65 -8.66 10.42
C TRP A 128 -10.69 -8.56 11.53
N VAL A 129 -11.00 -9.67 12.19
CA VAL A 129 -11.97 -9.70 13.30
C VAL A 129 -11.46 -8.94 14.50
N TYR A 130 -10.17 -9.06 14.82
CA TYR A 130 -9.57 -8.29 15.92
C TYR A 130 -9.57 -6.79 15.67
N LEU A 131 -9.44 -6.34 14.42
CA LEU A 131 -9.48 -4.92 14.09
C LEU A 131 -10.89 -4.31 14.22
N LEU A 132 -11.93 -5.12 14.04
CA LEU A 132 -13.32 -4.69 14.19
C LEU A 132 -13.85 -4.90 15.62
N ALA A 133 -13.23 -5.77 16.40
CA ALA A 133 -13.69 -6.17 17.74
C ALA A 133 -13.00 -5.41 18.88
N TYR A 134 -12.06 -4.50 18.60
CA TYR A 134 -11.61 -3.58 19.64
C TYR A 134 -12.78 -2.63 19.95
N PRO A 135 -13.46 -2.81 21.09
CA PRO A 135 -14.40 -1.78 21.53
C PRO A 135 -13.60 -0.49 21.64
N LEU A 136 -14.16 0.59 21.12
CA LEU A 136 -13.70 1.92 21.45
C LEU A 136 -13.51 1.91 22.98
N LEU A 137 -12.29 1.96 23.44
CA LEU A 137 -12.00 2.14 24.84
C LEU A 137 -12.58 3.52 25.18
N ASP A 138 -13.69 3.53 25.87
CA ASP A 138 -14.22 4.74 26.51
C ASP A 138 -13.14 5.23 27.47
N PHE A 139 -12.53 6.35 27.11
CA PHE A 139 -11.67 7.11 27.99
C PHE A 139 -12.49 8.08 28.83
#